data_dbccc15567abefc8aa1622b42c914cfc
#
_entry.id   dbccc15567abefc8aa1622b42c914cfc
#
_cell.length_a   1.000
_cell.length_b   1.000
_cell.length_c   1.000
_cell.angle_alpha   90.00
_cell.angle_beta   90.00
_cell.angle_gamma   90.00
#
_symmetry.space_group_name_H-M   'P 1'
#
loop_
_entity.id
_entity.type
_entity.pdbx_description
1 polymer ?
#
loop_
_entity_poly.entity_id
_entity_poly.type
_entity_poly.pdbx_seq_one_letter_code
_entity_poly.pdbx_strand_id
1 'polypeptide(L)'
;TTSVRTLESLYHIGATLLNNPEATEEDLHVHQWQPYEMSAKAATTPAVKALQAIVAYLDKHSMETLHTSTQIIIAPGYEYKIVKAMVTNFHQPQSTLLLLVSAFVHGDWQKIYNYALAHDFRFLSYGDSSLLIP
;
A
#
# COMPACT_ATOMS: atom_id res chain seq x y z
N THR A 1 -7.68 -2.62 4.40
CA THR A 1 -6.42 -3.15 3.81
C THR A 1 -6.42 -3.09 2.28
N THR A 2 -7.53 -3.40 1.61
CA THR A 2 -7.62 -3.29 0.14
C THR A 2 -7.39 -1.86 -0.33
N SER A 3 -8.03 -0.89 0.31
CA SER A 3 -7.83 0.54 -0.01
C SER A 3 -6.38 0.97 0.24
N VAL A 4 -5.75 0.45 1.29
CA VAL A 4 -4.35 0.72 1.60
C VAL A 4 -3.44 0.23 0.46
N ARG A 5 -3.67 -0.98 -0.02
CA ARG A 5 -2.91 -1.53 -1.17
C ARG A 5 -3.09 -0.67 -2.42
N THR A 6 -4.30 -0.21 -2.68
CA THR A 6 -4.58 0.66 -3.81
C THR A 6 -3.83 1.97 -3.71
N LEU A 7 -3.91 2.64 -2.56
CA LEU A 7 -3.22 3.92 -2.34
C LEU A 7 -1.71 3.80 -2.45
N GLU A 8 -1.12 2.78 -1.82
CA GLU A 8 0.32 2.56 -1.90
C GLU A 8 0.76 2.19 -3.33
N SER A 9 -0.07 1.45 -4.07
CA SER A 9 0.20 1.15 -5.47
C SER A 9 0.25 2.40 -6.34
N LEU A 10 -0.55 3.42 -6.06
CA LEU A 10 -0.49 4.71 -6.78
C LEU A 10 0.89 5.34 -6.68
N TYR A 11 1.54 5.26 -5.53
CA TYR A 11 2.92 5.74 -5.39
C TYR A 11 3.85 5.03 -6.38
N HIS A 12 3.76 3.71 -6.47
CA HIS A 12 4.64 2.91 -7.35
C HIS A 12 4.34 3.16 -8.83
N ILE A 13 3.07 3.37 -9.17
CA ILE A 13 2.67 3.78 -10.53
C ILE A 13 3.29 5.13 -10.88
N GLY A 14 3.18 6.11 -9.99
CA GLY A 14 3.78 7.43 -10.19
C GLY A 14 5.30 7.38 -10.30
N ALA A 15 5.96 6.58 -9.49
CA ALA A 15 7.40 6.38 -9.56
C ALA A 15 7.83 5.76 -10.89
N THR A 16 7.06 4.81 -11.41
CA THR A 16 7.29 4.23 -12.74
C THR A 16 7.19 5.29 -13.84
N LEU A 17 6.18 6.15 -13.78
CA LEU A 17 5.98 7.24 -14.73
C LEU A 17 7.11 8.28 -14.69
N LEU A 18 7.66 8.58 -13.52
CA LEU A 18 8.79 9.49 -13.38
C LEU A 18 10.06 8.93 -14.05
N ASN A 19 10.24 7.61 -14.02
CA ASN A 19 11.35 6.93 -14.68
C ASN A 19 11.11 6.70 -16.16
N ASN A 20 9.85 6.49 -16.57
CA ASN A 20 9.45 6.24 -17.96
C ASN A 20 8.13 6.96 -18.28
N PRO A 21 8.18 8.23 -18.69
CA PRO A 21 6.96 9.00 -19.02
C PRO A 21 6.16 8.44 -20.20
N GLU A 22 6.76 7.57 -21.01
CA GLU A 22 6.12 6.94 -22.17
C GLU A 22 5.51 5.56 -21.84
N ALA A 23 5.46 5.17 -20.57
CA ALA A 23 4.88 3.90 -20.15
C ALA A 23 3.40 3.80 -20.56
N THR A 24 2.98 2.62 -20.99
CA THR A 24 1.58 2.30 -21.29
C THR A 24 0.85 1.91 -19.99
N GLU A 25 -0.49 1.83 -20.05
CA GLU A 25 -1.25 1.38 -18.87
C GLU A 25 -0.85 -0.04 -18.43
N GLU A 26 -0.47 -0.91 -19.36
CA GLU A 26 0.05 -2.24 -19.04
C GLU A 26 1.39 -2.17 -18.29
N ASP A 27 2.26 -1.24 -18.67
CA ASP A 27 3.55 -1.03 -18.02
C ASP A 27 3.40 -0.50 -16.58
N LEU A 28 2.25 0.08 -16.26
CA LEU A 28 1.96 0.64 -14.94
C LEU A 28 1.44 -0.41 -13.94
N HIS A 29 1.22 -1.64 -14.38
CA HIS A 29 0.88 -2.74 -13.48
C HIS A 29 1.92 -2.87 -12.36
N VAL A 30 1.47 -2.93 -11.11
CA VAL A 30 2.35 -3.10 -9.96
C VAL A 30 2.52 -4.59 -9.67
N HIS A 31 3.73 -5.09 -9.87
CA HIS A 31 4.07 -6.48 -9.59
C HIS A 31 4.11 -6.76 -8.09
N GLN A 32 3.92 -8.03 -7.74
CA GLN A 32 3.82 -8.46 -6.33
C GLN A 32 5.00 -7.97 -5.47
N TRP A 33 6.21 -8.08 -5.97
CA TRP A 33 7.44 -7.74 -5.23
C TRP A 33 8.11 -6.45 -5.70
N GLN A 34 7.46 -5.69 -6.57
CA GLN A 34 8.01 -4.47 -7.16
C GLN A 34 8.55 -3.47 -6.12
N PRO A 35 7.88 -3.23 -4.98
CA PRO A 35 8.40 -2.28 -3.99
C PRO A 35 9.78 -2.62 -3.44
N TYR A 36 10.14 -3.91 -3.44
CA TYR A 36 11.40 -4.42 -2.88
C TYR A 36 12.52 -4.46 -3.92
N GLU A 37 12.19 -4.23 -5.17
CA GLU A 37 13.12 -4.17 -6.31
C GLU A 37 13.44 -2.74 -6.71
N MET A 38 12.93 -1.75 -5.98
CA MET A 38 13.10 -0.34 -6.30
C MET A 38 14.55 0.09 -6.19
N SER A 39 14.98 0.94 -7.13
CA SER A 39 16.26 1.64 -7.02
C SER A 39 16.24 2.64 -5.84
N ALA A 40 17.41 2.99 -5.31
CA ALA A 40 17.53 3.98 -4.25
C ALA A 40 16.89 5.32 -4.64
N LYS A 41 17.00 5.73 -5.91
CA LYS A 41 16.38 6.95 -6.44
C LYS A 41 14.85 6.89 -6.37
N ALA A 42 14.26 5.77 -6.79
CA ALA A 42 12.81 5.57 -6.73
C ALA A 42 12.33 5.53 -5.28
N ALA A 43 13.09 4.90 -4.37
CA ALA A 43 12.74 4.81 -2.96
C ALA A 43 12.71 6.17 -2.25
N THR A 44 13.43 7.19 -2.75
CA THR A 44 13.48 8.53 -2.18
C THR A 44 12.52 9.52 -2.84
N THR A 45 11.76 9.10 -3.86
CA THR A 45 10.81 9.96 -4.55
C THR A 45 9.69 10.39 -3.59
N PRO A 46 9.42 11.71 -3.45
CA PRO A 46 8.29 12.18 -2.63
C PRO A 46 6.95 11.70 -3.18
N ALA A 47 6.02 11.36 -2.27
CA ALA A 47 4.68 10.90 -2.65
C ALA A 47 3.94 11.92 -3.53
N VAL A 48 4.08 13.20 -3.23
CA VAL A 48 3.45 14.28 -4.00
C VAL A 48 3.90 14.26 -5.46
N LYS A 49 5.21 14.09 -5.70
CA LYS A 49 5.75 14.02 -7.07
C LYS A 49 5.24 12.80 -7.82
N ALA A 50 5.13 11.66 -7.14
CA ALA A 50 4.59 10.45 -7.75
C ALA A 50 3.13 10.64 -8.17
N LEU A 51 2.30 11.22 -7.31
CA LEU A 51 0.90 11.49 -7.62
C LEU A 51 0.75 12.55 -8.72
N GLN A 52 1.59 13.57 -8.71
CA GLN A 52 1.61 14.59 -9.79
C GLN A 52 1.98 13.98 -11.13
N ALA A 53 2.87 12.99 -11.15
CA ALA A 53 3.23 12.28 -12.37
C ALA A 53 2.02 11.54 -12.98
N ILE A 54 1.17 10.94 -12.13
CA ILE A 54 -0.07 10.29 -12.58
C ILE A 54 -1.03 11.33 -13.19
N VAL A 55 -1.22 12.47 -12.54
CA VAL A 55 -2.10 13.53 -13.04
C VAL A 55 -1.58 14.05 -14.39
N ALA A 56 -0.29 14.30 -14.49
CA ALA A 56 0.32 14.76 -15.74
C ALA A 56 0.17 13.73 -16.89
N TYR A 57 0.28 12.44 -16.57
CA TYR A 57 0.05 11.37 -17.53
C TYR A 57 -1.39 11.37 -18.04
N LEU A 58 -2.37 11.48 -17.14
CA LEU A 58 -3.78 11.55 -17.53
C LEU A 58 -4.07 12.77 -18.40
N ASP A 59 -3.55 13.92 -18.05
CA ASP A 59 -3.71 15.17 -18.83
C ASP A 59 -3.08 15.05 -20.20
N LYS A 60 -1.85 14.51 -20.30
CA LYS A 60 -1.13 14.33 -21.55
C LYS A 60 -1.89 13.44 -22.53
N HIS A 61 -2.58 12.40 -22.04
CA HIS A 61 -3.33 11.46 -22.84
C HIS A 61 -4.83 11.78 -22.91
N SER A 62 -5.25 12.92 -22.39
CA SER A 62 -6.67 13.36 -22.36
C SER A 62 -7.57 12.32 -21.73
N MET A 63 -7.12 11.69 -20.65
CA MET A 63 -7.83 10.63 -19.91
C MET A 63 -8.39 11.16 -18.60
N GLU A 64 -9.59 10.77 -18.25
CA GLU A 64 -10.20 11.05 -16.95
C GLU A 64 -9.96 9.95 -15.94
N THR A 65 -9.65 8.74 -16.42
CA THR A 65 -9.53 7.54 -15.59
C THR A 65 -8.28 6.77 -15.97
N LEU A 66 -7.59 6.22 -14.98
CA LEU A 66 -6.47 5.32 -15.18
C LEU A 66 -6.94 3.88 -15.00
N HIS A 67 -6.72 3.05 -16.01
CA HIS A 67 -7.00 1.61 -15.95
C HIS A 67 -5.70 0.84 -15.86
N THR A 68 -5.44 0.28 -14.69
CA THR A 68 -4.28 -0.58 -14.46
C THR A 68 -4.60 -1.57 -13.34
N SER A 69 -3.64 -2.34 -12.94
CA SER A 69 -3.84 -3.36 -11.91
C SER A 69 -2.65 -3.43 -10.95
N THR A 70 -2.86 -4.05 -9.81
CA THR A 70 -1.82 -4.26 -8.82
C THR A 70 -1.90 -5.65 -8.22
N GLN A 71 -0.75 -6.24 -7.98
CA GLN A 71 -0.57 -7.47 -7.22
C GLN A 71 0.32 -7.22 -6.00
N ILE A 72 0.47 -5.96 -5.62
CA ILE A 72 1.39 -5.58 -4.54
C ILE A 72 1.18 -6.41 -3.28
N ILE A 73 2.29 -6.88 -2.71
CA ILE A 73 2.31 -7.44 -1.36
C ILE A 73 3.04 -6.46 -0.44
N ILE A 74 2.42 -6.15 0.69
CA ILE A 74 3.03 -5.30 1.71
C ILE A 74 3.41 -6.19 2.88
N ALA A 75 4.71 -6.30 3.13
CA ALA A 75 5.29 -7.20 4.12
C ALA A 75 6.26 -6.43 5.03
N PRO A 76 6.63 -6.99 6.19
CA PRO A 76 7.59 -6.35 7.08
C PRO A 76 8.85 -5.87 6.35
N GLY A 77 9.27 -4.64 6.64
CA GLY A 77 10.35 -3.95 5.94
C GLY A 77 9.87 -2.94 4.89
N TYR A 78 8.59 -2.98 4.51
CA TYR A 78 8.02 -1.98 3.62
C TYR A 78 7.84 -0.65 4.35
N GLU A 79 8.29 0.43 3.73
CA GLU A 79 8.06 1.79 4.22
C GLU A 79 6.87 2.41 3.50
N TYR A 80 5.82 2.72 4.25
CA TYR A 80 4.61 3.33 3.70
C TYR A 80 4.89 4.73 3.16
N LYS A 81 4.39 5.02 1.96
CA LYS A 81 4.65 6.28 1.26
C LYS A 81 3.48 7.26 1.37
N ILE A 82 2.26 6.76 1.38
CA ILE A 82 1.05 7.58 1.35
C ILE A 82 0.26 7.42 2.66
N VAL A 83 0.00 6.19 3.08
CA VAL A 83 -0.87 5.90 4.21
C VAL A 83 -0.18 6.20 5.53
N LYS A 84 -0.82 7.02 6.38
CA LYS A 84 -0.30 7.43 7.70
C LYS A 84 -1.11 6.88 8.86
N ALA A 85 -2.34 6.45 8.60
CA ALA A 85 -3.20 5.80 9.58
C ALA A 85 -4.16 4.86 8.85
N MET A 86 -4.63 3.82 9.52
CA MET A 86 -5.61 2.92 8.91
C MET A 86 -6.60 2.40 9.94
N VAL A 87 -7.82 2.15 9.46
CA VAL A 87 -8.85 1.42 10.22
C VAL A 87 -8.98 0.05 9.57
N THR A 88 -8.85 -1.00 10.37
CA THR A 88 -8.94 -2.36 9.86
C THR A 88 -9.51 -3.31 10.90
N ASN A 89 -10.15 -4.39 10.42
CA ASN A 89 -10.54 -5.50 11.28
C ASN A 89 -9.31 -6.30 11.72
N PHE A 90 -9.51 -7.21 12.67
CA PHE A 90 -8.47 -8.14 13.07
C PHE A 90 -8.44 -9.33 12.12
N HIS A 91 -7.26 -9.67 11.60
CA HIS A 91 -7.05 -10.68 10.57
C HIS A 91 -6.56 -12.01 11.15
N GLN A 92 -6.74 -13.09 10.38
CA GLN A 92 -6.23 -14.39 10.76
C GLN A 92 -4.69 -14.42 10.73
N PRO A 93 -4.05 -15.22 11.60
CA PRO A 93 -2.62 -15.50 11.49
C PRO A 93 -2.27 -16.08 10.12
N GLN A 94 -1.04 -15.85 9.68
CA GLN A 94 -0.51 -16.34 8.39
C GLN A 94 -1.25 -15.81 7.16
N SER A 95 -1.99 -14.71 7.29
CA SER A 95 -2.62 -14.05 6.15
C SER A 95 -1.72 -12.95 5.59
N THR A 96 -1.85 -12.66 4.29
CA THR A 96 -1.14 -11.53 3.67
C THR A 96 -1.62 -10.19 4.22
N LEU A 97 -2.85 -10.15 4.73
CA LEU A 97 -3.42 -8.95 5.39
C LEU A 97 -2.69 -8.66 6.70
N LEU A 98 -2.32 -9.68 7.45
CA LEU A 98 -1.55 -9.50 8.67
C LEU A 98 -0.11 -9.04 8.39
N LEU A 99 0.47 -9.47 7.28
CA LEU A 99 1.78 -8.96 6.83
C LEU A 99 1.74 -7.45 6.61
N LEU A 100 0.67 -6.96 5.98
CA LEU A 100 0.44 -5.54 5.76
C LEU A 100 0.35 -4.78 7.08
N VAL A 101 -0.42 -5.27 8.03
CA VAL A 101 -0.56 -4.67 9.36
C VAL A 101 0.78 -4.69 10.11
N SER A 102 1.49 -5.82 10.07
CA SER A 102 2.81 -5.94 10.70
C SER A 102 3.80 -4.91 10.16
N ALA A 103 3.83 -4.72 8.85
CA ALA A 103 4.67 -3.68 8.24
C ALA A 103 4.28 -2.29 8.73
N PHE A 104 2.98 -2.02 8.87
CA PHE A 104 2.47 -0.71 9.27
C PHE A 104 2.84 -0.34 10.71
N VAL A 105 2.78 -1.30 11.62
CA VAL A 105 3.06 -1.09 13.05
C VAL A 105 4.48 -1.53 13.46
N HIS A 106 5.37 -1.68 12.48
CA HIS A 106 6.79 -2.02 12.71
C HIS A 106 7.00 -3.27 13.56
N GLY A 107 6.17 -4.30 13.36
CA GLY A 107 6.28 -5.57 14.06
C GLY A 107 5.48 -5.69 15.35
N ASP A 108 4.86 -4.62 15.84
CA ASP A 108 4.11 -4.62 17.12
C ASP A 108 2.72 -5.29 17.01
N TRP A 109 2.42 -5.95 15.92
CA TRP A 109 1.11 -6.57 15.70
C TRP A 109 0.74 -7.61 16.78
N GLN A 110 1.72 -8.36 17.29
CA GLN A 110 1.47 -9.37 18.33
C GLN A 110 0.96 -8.73 19.62
N LYS A 111 1.53 -7.60 20.00
CA LYS A 111 1.10 -6.85 21.17
C LYS A 111 -0.35 -6.39 21.05
N ILE A 112 -0.70 -5.86 19.88
CA ILE A 112 -2.06 -5.39 19.57
C ILE A 112 -3.04 -6.57 19.60
N TYR A 113 -2.70 -7.67 18.95
CA TYR A 113 -3.56 -8.85 18.86
C TYR A 113 -3.71 -9.57 20.19
N ASN A 114 -2.67 -9.64 21.00
CA ASN A 114 -2.75 -10.20 22.34
C ASN A 114 -3.68 -9.38 23.23
N TYR A 115 -3.65 -8.07 23.12
CA TYR A 115 -4.59 -7.20 23.80
C TYR A 115 -6.03 -7.49 23.37
N ALA A 116 -6.27 -7.59 22.08
CA ALA A 116 -7.60 -7.88 21.54
C ALA A 116 -8.14 -9.24 22.01
N LEU A 117 -7.29 -10.26 22.02
CA LEU A 117 -7.66 -11.60 22.51
C LEU A 117 -7.98 -11.60 24.01
N ALA A 118 -7.21 -10.86 24.80
CA ALA A 118 -7.41 -10.78 26.25
C ALA A 118 -8.69 -9.98 26.62
N HIS A 119 -9.24 -9.17 25.72
CA HIS A 119 -10.40 -8.31 25.95
C HIS A 119 -11.63 -8.72 25.13
N ASP A 120 -11.68 -9.97 24.68
CA ASP A 120 -12.82 -10.55 23.97
C ASP A 120 -13.22 -9.82 22.67
N PHE A 121 -12.26 -9.24 21.98
CA PHE A 121 -12.49 -8.61 20.68
C PHE A 121 -12.81 -9.68 19.63
N ARG A 122 -13.80 -9.36 18.79
CA ARG A 122 -14.20 -10.25 17.69
C ARG A 122 -13.32 -10.01 16.48
N PHE A 123 -12.99 -11.09 15.79
CA PHE A 123 -12.08 -11.07 14.64
C PHE A 123 -12.86 -11.21 13.33
N LEU A 124 -12.15 -10.98 12.22
CA LEU A 124 -12.61 -11.08 10.84
C LEU A 124 -13.57 -9.94 10.44
N SER A 125 -14.15 -10.05 9.25
CA SER A 125 -14.84 -8.94 8.56
C SER A 125 -16.08 -8.42 9.30
N TYR A 126 -16.73 -9.26 10.10
CA TYR A 126 -17.89 -8.87 10.91
C TYR A 126 -17.55 -8.67 12.38
N GLY A 127 -16.27 -8.65 12.68
CA GLY A 127 -15.78 -8.43 14.04
C GLY A 127 -15.53 -6.97 14.35
N ASP A 128 -14.74 -6.76 15.40
CA ASP A 128 -14.31 -5.44 15.83
C ASP A 128 -13.21 -4.89 14.90
N SER A 129 -12.95 -3.61 15.01
CA SER A 129 -11.91 -2.94 14.23
C SER A 129 -10.95 -2.18 15.12
N SER A 130 -9.81 -1.86 14.57
CA SER A 130 -8.79 -1.05 15.22
C SER A 130 -8.42 0.15 14.36
N LEU A 131 -8.11 1.26 15.01
CA LEU A 131 -7.47 2.42 14.38
C LEU A 131 -5.99 2.34 14.70
N LEU A 132 -5.17 2.23 13.67
CA LEU A 132 -3.72 2.12 13.78
C LEU A 132 -3.08 3.45 13.38
N ILE A 133 -2.31 4.03 14.30
CA ILE A 133 -1.55 5.27 14.10
C ILE A 133 -0.14 4.99 14.63
N PRO A 134 0.79 4.60 13.76
CA PRO A 134 2.16 4.27 14.20
C PRO A 134 2.93 5.46 14.71
#